data_ca6f9e8e0ad82716ea02725a9081aa96
#
_entry.id   ca6f9e8e0ad82716ea02725a9081aa96
#
_cell.length_a   1.000
_cell.length_b   1.000
_cell.length_c   1.000
_cell.angle_alpha   90.00
_cell.angle_beta   90.00
_cell.angle_gamma   90.00
#
_symmetry.space_group_name_H-M   'P 1'
#
loop_
_entity.id
_entity.type
_entity.pdbx_description
1 polymer ?
#
loop_
_entity_poly.entity_id
_entity_poly.type
_entity_poly.pdbx_seq_one_letter_code
_entity_poly.pdbx_strand_id
1 'polypeptide(L)'
;MRVSVIYRSNSEHERQVLDFEREFEHRTGRSLELLDVNTRDGSSMASLYDIVAYPMVLAISNEGSILQSWQANSGMPLINEVSYYANNSY
;
A
#
# COMPACT_ATOMS: atom_id res chain seq x y z
N MET A 1 -0.29 10.44 -9.01
CA MET A 1 0.34 9.67 -7.92
C MET A 1 -0.70 8.89 -7.14
N ARG A 2 -0.38 7.69 -6.76
CA ARG A 2 -1.28 6.86 -5.97
C ARG A 2 -0.48 6.08 -4.93
N VAL A 3 -1.15 5.66 -3.87
CA VAL A 3 -0.53 4.82 -2.84
C VAL A 3 -1.26 3.48 -2.82
N SER A 4 -0.49 2.40 -2.94
CA SER A 4 -1.01 1.05 -2.98
C SER A 4 -0.42 0.23 -1.85
N VAL A 5 -1.21 -0.66 -1.28
CA VAL A 5 -0.74 -1.62 -0.28
C VAL A 5 -0.85 -3.00 -0.89
N ILE A 6 0.29 -3.68 -1.01
CA ILE A 6 0.32 -5.06 -1.52
C ILE A 6 0.40 -5.98 -0.33
N TYR A 7 -0.58 -6.87 -0.20
CA TYR A 7 -0.70 -7.73 0.97
C TYR A 7 -1.22 -9.10 0.55
N ARG A 8 -1.24 -10.03 1.48
CA ARG A 8 -1.78 -11.36 1.24
C ARG A 8 -3.02 -11.56 2.11
N SER A 9 -4.15 -11.87 1.49
CA SER A 9 -5.38 -12.17 2.21
C SER A 9 -5.23 -13.48 2.98
N ASN A 10 -6.01 -13.62 4.06
CA ASN A 10 -5.98 -14.80 4.93
C ASN A 10 -4.61 -15.06 5.54
N SER A 11 -3.84 -13.99 5.75
CA SER A 11 -2.54 -14.06 6.40
C SER A 11 -2.61 -13.37 7.75
N GLU A 12 -1.53 -13.49 8.52
CA GLU A 12 -1.46 -12.88 9.85
C GLU A 12 -1.51 -11.35 9.79
N HIS A 13 -1.06 -10.76 8.69
CA HIS A 13 -1.00 -9.31 8.57
C HIS A 13 -2.23 -8.68 7.92
N GLU A 14 -3.18 -9.47 7.44
CA GLU A 14 -4.32 -8.92 6.73
C GLU A 14 -5.11 -7.92 7.58
N ARG A 15 -5.38 -8.29 8.84
CA ARG A 15 -6.14 -7.41 9.73
C ARG A 15 -5.44 -6.08 9.93
N GLN A 16 -4.13 -6.11 10.08
CA GLN A 16 -3.32 -4.91 10.26
C GLN A 16 -3.43 -3.98 9.05
N VAL A 17 -3.42 -4.56 7.86
CA VAL A 17 -3.56 -3.79 6.62
C VAL A 17 -4.94 -3.15 6.54
N LEU A 18 -5.98 -3.90 6.83
CA LEU A 18 -7.35 -3.38 6.78
C LEU A 18 -7.58 -2.29 7.82
N ASP A 19 -7.02 -2.46 9.01
CA ASP A 19 -7.13 -1.45 10.06
C ASP A 19 -6.40 -0.17 9.66
N PHE A 20 -5.23 -0.31 9.04
CA PHE A 20 -4.45 0.83 8.57
C PHE A 20 -5.21 1.60 7.50
N GLU A 21 -5.81 0.91 6.55
CA GLU A 21 -6.56 1.54 5.48
C GLU A 21 -7.78 2.29 6.04
N ARG A 22 -8.47 1.69 6.99
CA ARG A 22 -9.63 2.32 7.61
C ARG A 22 -9.23 3.61 8.35
N GLU A 23 -8.15 3.55 9.12
CA GLU A 23 -7.65 4.70 9.85
C GLU A 23 -7.17 5.79 8.90
N PHE A 24 -6.50 5.40 7.83
CA PHE A 24 -6.01 6.33 6.82
C PHE A 24 -7.17 7.08 6.17
N GLU A 25 -8.21 6.35 5.77
CA GLU A 25 -9.37 6.97 5.16
C GLU A 25 -10.08 7.90 6.13
N HIS A 26 -10.19 7.48 7.40
CA HIS A 26 -10.82 8.28 8.44
C HIS A 26 -10.10 9.60 8.67
N ARG A 27 -8.77 9.56 8.69
CA ARG A 27 -7.97 10.76 8.99
C ARG A 27 -7.76 11.67 7.79
N THR A 28 -7.64 11.11 6.61
CA THR A 28 -7.27 11.89 5.43
C THR A 28 -8.40 12.13 4.46
N GLY A 29 -9.47 11.36 4.56
CA GLY A 29 -10.58 11.40 3.59
C GLY A 29 -10.21 10.75 2.26
N ARG A 30 -9.08 10.07 2.17
CA ARG A 30 -8.62 9.41 0.96
C ARG A 30 -8.47 7.92 1.19
N SER A 31 -8.72 7.13 0.15
CA SER A 31 -8.59 5.68 0.22
C SER A 31 -7.25 5.24 -0.34
N LEU A 32 -6.72 4.16 0.22
CA LEU A 32 -5.55 3.48 -0.33
C LEU A 32 -6.04 2.37 -1.26
N GLU A 33 -5.24 2.08 -2.28
CA GLU A 33 -5.51 0.94 -3.15
C GLU A 33 -4.97 -0.32 -2.47
N LEU A 34 -5.84 -1.27 -2.19
CA LEU A 34 -5.44 -2.54 -1.57
C LEU A 34 -5.34 -3.60 -2.66
N LEU A 35 -4.18 -4.21 -2.79
CA LEU A 35 -3.91 -5.22 -3.81
C LEU A 35 -3.50 -6.52 -3.13
N ASP A 36 -4.37 -7.51 -3.24
CA ASP A 36 -4.15 -8.84 -2.67
C ASP A 36 -3.36 -9.69 -3.66
N VAL A 37 -2.19 -10.17 -3.23
CA VAL A 37 -1.34 -10.99 -4.11
C VAL A 37 -1.99 -12.32 -4.51
N ASN A 38 -3.06 -12.72 -3.83
CA ASN A 38 -3.81 -13.90 -4.22
C ASN A 38 -4.77 -13.63 -5.38
N THR A 39 -4.86 -12.37 -5.84
CA THR A 39 -5.64 -12.02 -7.01
C THR A 39 -4.70 -11.78 -8.19
N ARG A 40 -5.29 -11.79 -9.41
CA ARG A 40 -4.50 -11.52 -10.61
C ARG A 40 -3.85 -10.14 -10.57
N ASP A 41 -4.61 -9.13 -10.20
CA ASP A 41 -4.10 -7.74 -10.20
C ASP A 41 -3.00 -7.55 -9.16
N GLY A 42 -3.19 -8.09 -7.94
CA GLY A 42 -2.18 -8.00 -6.90
C GLY A 42 -0.92 -8.77 -7.25
N SER A 43 -1.08 -9.96 -7.82
CA SER A 43 0.05 -10.78 -8.25
C SER A 43 0.84 -10.09 -9.36
N SER A 44 0.13 -9.49 -10.33
CA SER A 44 0.77 -8.76 -11.43
C SER A 44 1.56 -7.56 -10.92
N MET A 45 1.00 -6.83 -9.97
CA MET A 45 1.69 -5.67 -9.42
C MET A 45 2.92 -6.08 -8.63
N ALA A 46 2.81 -7.13 -7.82
CA ALA A 46 3.95 -7.65 -7.06
C ALA A 46 5.07 -8.09 -7.98
N SER A 47 4.73 -8.74 -9.08
CA SER A 47 5.71 -9.19 -10.06
C SER A 47 6.37 -8.00 -10.78
N LEU A 48 5.56 -7.01 -11.15
CA LEU A 48 6.06 -5.84 -11.86
C LEU A 48 7.11 -5.07 -11.05
N TYR A 49 6.92 -4.96 -9.75
CA TYR A 49 7.82 -4.19 -8.89
C TYR A 49 8.72 -5.08 -8.04
N ASP A 50 8.79 -6.38 -8.34
CA ASP A 50 9.63 -7.34 -7.61
C ASP A 50 9.36 -7.34 -6.11
N ILE A 51 8.09 -7.28 -5.73
CA ILE A 51 7.71 -7.30 -4.32
C ILE A 51 7.68 -8.74 -3.84
N VAL A 52 8.52 -9.04 -2.83
CA VAL A 52 8.62 -10.39 -2.27
C VAL A 52 8.31 -10.43 -0.78
N ALA A 53 8.21 -9.28 -0.13
CA ALA A 53 7.87 -9.18 1.29
C ALA A 53 6.53 -8.48 1.43
N TYR A 54 5.67 -8.98 2.30
CA TYR A 54 4.32 -8.45 2.50
C TYR A 54 4.08 -8.18 3.98
N PRO A 55 3.30 -7.16 4.32
CA PRO A 55 2.74 -6.18 3.41
C PRO A 55 3.77 -5.13 2.99
N MET A 56 3.54 -4.51 1.85
CA MET A 56 4.41 -3.46 1.33
C MET A 56 3.53 -2.29 0.89
N VAL A 57 3.88 -1.09 1.35
CA VAL A 57 3.17 0.12 0.94
C VAL A 57 4.01 0.82 -0.11
N LEU A 58 3.40 1.17 -1.24
CA LEU A 58 4.09 1.79 -2.36
C LEU A 58 3.43 3.11 -2.74
N ALA A 59 4.23 4.15 -2.87
CA ALA A 59 3.79 5.41 -3.49
C ALA A 59 4.28 5.40 -4.92
N ILE A 60 3.36 5.46 -5.88
CA ILE A 60 3.65 5.27 -7.31
C ILE A 60 3.28 6.54 -8.06
N SER A 61 4.19 7.02 -8.91
CA SER A 61 3.97 8.21 -9.72
C SER A 61 2.97 7.93 -10.84
N ASN A 62 2.54 8.99 -11.52
CA ASN A 62 1.64 8.85 -12.67
C ASN A 62 2.29 8.09 -13.82
N GLU A 63 3.63 8.05 -13.89
CA GLU A 63 4.36 7.33 -14.91
C GLU A 63 4.64 5.88 -14.51
N GLY A 64 4.23 5.47 -13.31
CA GLY A 64 4.42 4.10 -12.86
C GLY A 64 5.72 3.86 -12.09
N SER A 65 6.45 4.91 -11.73
CA SER A 65 7.68 4.78 -10.97
C SER A 65 7.41 4.76 -9.48
N ILE A 66 8.17 3.98 -8.73
CA ILE A 66 8.07 3.98 -7.27
C ILE A 66 8.77 5.21 -6.73
N LEU A 67 8.02 6.05 -6.00
CA LEU A 67 8.56 7.24 -5.36
C LEU A 67 9.03 6.93 -3.95
N GLN A 68 8.34 6.04 -3.27
CA GLN A 68 8.68 5.62 -1.91
C GLN A 68 8.05 4.27 -1.65
N SER A 69 8.70 3.47 -0.81
CA SER A 69 8.15 2.19 -0.38
C SER A 69 8.41 2.00 1.10
N TRP A 70 7.49 1.30 1.76
CA TRP A 70 7.61 0.97 3.18
C TRP A 70 7.35 -0.50 3.35
N GLN A 71 8.33 -1.22 3.88
CA GLN A 71 8.10 -2.60 4.31
C GLN A 71 7.37 -2.56 5.64
N ALA A 72 6.28 -3.29 5.72
CA ALA A 72 5.44 -3.24 6.91
C ALA A 72 5.39 -4.58 7.66
N ASN A 73 6.45 -5.37 7.55
CA ASN A 73 6.50 -6.67 8.20
C ASN A 73 6.65 -6.56 9.73
N SER A 74 7.09 -5.42 10.24
CA SER A 74 7.16 -5.20 11.69
C SER A 74 6.21 -4.09 12.14
N GLY A 75 5.30 -3.66 11.28
CA GLY A 75 4.31 -2.62 11.58
C GLY A 75 4.09 -1.72 10.40
N MET A 76 2.90 -1.16 10.30
CA MET A 76 2.56 -0.25 9.20
C MET A 76 3.27 1.08 9.39
N PRO A 77 3.55 1.81 8.29
CA PRO A 77 4.18 3.13 8.39
C PRO A 77 3.23 4.14 9.03
N LEU A 78 3.76 5.31 9.34
CA LEU A 78 2.95 6.38 9.92
C LEU A 78 2.01 6.95 8.85
N ILE A 79 0.78 7.23 9.25
CA ILE A 79 -0.22 7.77 8.33
C ILE A 79 0.26 9.10 7.75
N ASN A 80 0.94 9.94 8.55
CA ASN A 80 1.44 11.22 8.08
C ASN A 80 2.44 11.08 6.94
N GLU A 81 3.31 10.09 7.02
CA GLU A 81 4.29 9.86 5.96
C GLU A 81 3.61 9.42 4.67
N VAL A 82 2.66 8.50 4.78
CA VAL A 82 1.96 7.97 3.62
C VAL A 82 1.07 9.04 3.00
N SER A 83 0.38 9.83 3.84
CA SER A 83 -0.55 10.85 3.35
C SER A 83 0.16 11.96 2.59
N TYR A 84 1.42 12.22 2.90
CA TYR A 84 2.22 13.19 2.15
C TYR A 84 2.19 12.84 0.66
N TYR A 85 2.43 11.58 0.34
CA TYR A 85 2.44 11.12 -1.05
C TYR A 85 1.05 11.07 -1.64
N ALA A 86 0.04 10.69 -0.85
CA ALA A 86 -1.32 10.63 -1.32
C ALA A 86 -1.88 12.02 -1.63
N ASN A 87 -1.46 13.03 -0.87
CA ASN A 87 -1.93 14.40 -1.05
C ASN A 87 -1.20 15.16 -2.15
N ASN A 88 -0.06 14.68 -2.60
CA ASN A 88 0.73 15.33 -3.64
C ASN A 88 0.49 14.71 -5.01
N SER A 89 -0.74 14.40 -5.32
CA SER A 89 -1.10 13.84 -6.63
C SER A 89 -1.55 14.96 -7.56
N TYR A 90 -0.83 15.10 -8.64
CA TYR A 90 -1.15 16.07 -9.67
C TYR A 90 -1.22 15.41 -11.02
#